data_defcd4eb8195dc5dfc4af382844d3a3f
#
_entry.id   defcd4eb8195dc5dfc4af382844d3a3f
#
_cell.length_a   1.000
_cell.length_b   1.000
_cell.length_c   1.000
_cell.angle_alpha   90.00
_cell.angle_beta   90.00
_cell.angle_gamma   90.00
#
_symmetry.space_group_name_H-M   'P 1'
#
loop_
_entity.id
_entity.type
_entity.pdbx_description
1 polymer ?
#
loop_
_entity_poly.entity_id
_entity_poly.type
_entity_poly.pdbx_seq_one_letter_code
_entity_poly.pdbx_strand_id
1 'polypeptide(L)'
;EDQMAEWFVRVFAEGAFAPIFACLLGVGIAIQLRTKENRRPMLFRRYAWLVPIGLVHALCLWRGDILLVYAFAALALLAFALRTSRFLFRFVTVLFLVLTTFFLFLVLSVGDPVGANYTVVLELVQLYSSGTYFDLLSARFPELMEGLIFLPVVFGWIIFGLLLGRFGFLEVPVLHLPRLRQLVLILLPAAILFKALYGFLLLDWTVGLGLFFTYGFAGPLLGASYMFVFMLVVASPGAEDRFVPLAAVGRMALSNYLAQTLIAVTIFHGYGLGFYGKIGPALGLLITLVIFALQ
;
A
#
# COMPACT_ATOMS: atom_id res chain seq x y z
N GLU A 1 19.24 -17.73 6.04
CA GLU A 1 18.06 -17.14 6.72
C GLU A 1 17.63 -15.84 6.03
N ASP A 2 18.54 -14.91 5.78
CA ASP A 2 18.24 -13.62 5.17
C ASP A 2 17.64 -13.73 3.76
N GLN A 3 18.18 -14.59 2.90
CA GLN A 3 17.62 -14.84 1.56
C GLN A 3 16.18 -15.37 1.61
N MET A 4 15.89 -16.25 2.58
CA MET A 4 14.52 -16.77 2.77
C MET A 4 13.57 -15.67 3.26
N ALA A 5 14.00 -14.82 4.19
CA ALA A 5 13.20 -13.70 4.69
C ALA A 5 12.96 -12.68 3.57
N GLU A 6 13.96 -12.34 2.80
CA GLU A 6 13.85 -11.46 1.65
C GLU A 6 12.87 -12.02 0.61
N TRP A 7 13.04 -13.30 0.24
CA TRP A 7 12.14 -13.97 -0.69
C TRP A 7 10.70 -14.00 -0.17
N PHE A 8 10.51 -14.29 1.12
CA PHE A 8 9.20 -14.26 1.76
C PHE A 8 8.54 -12.88 1.65
N VAL A 9 9.26 -11.82 1.99
CA VAL A 9 8.75 -10.44 1.89
C VAL A 9 8.40 -10.07 0.46
N ARG A 10 9.28 -10.40 -0.50
CA ARG A 10 9.04 -10.12 -1.92
C ARG A 10 7.81 -10.83 -2.46
N VAL A 11 7.62 -12.10 -2.12
CA VAL A 11 6.50 -12.91 -2.64
C VAL A 11 5.18 -12.59 -1.92
N PHE A 12 5.19 -12.45 -0.61
CA PHE A 12 3.96 -12.40 0.19
C PHE A 12 3.58 -11.01 0.72
N ALA A 13 4.47 -10.03 0.69
CA ALA A 13 4.21 -8.73 1.28
C ALA A 13 4.31 -7.57 0.28
N GLU A 14 5.36 -7.54 -0.52
CA GLU A 14 5.70 -6.41 -1.35
C GLU A 14 4.61 -6.10 -2.39
N GLY A 15 4.20 -4.82 -2.47
CA GLY A 15 3.19 -4.35 -3.41
C GLY A 15 1.74 -4.71 -3.09
N ALA A 16 1.48 -5.57 -2.08
CA ALA A 16 0.13 -6.04 -1.77
C ALA A 16 -0.67 -5.08 -0.87
N PHE A 17 -0.03 -4.45 0.10
CA PHE A 17 -0.75 -3.73 1.16
C PHE A 17 -1.22 -2.35 0.76
N ALA A 18 -0.49 -1.60 -0.07
CA ALA A 18 -0.90 -0.27 -0.50
C ALA A 18 -2.26 -0.29 -1.24
N PRO A 19 -2.53 -1.20 -2.19
CA PRO A 19 -3.86 -1.37 -2.79
C PRO A 19 -4.95 -1.71 -1.78
N ILE A 20 -4.65 -2.56 -0.78
CA ILE A 20 -5.62 -2.90 0.27
C ILE A 20 -6.02 -1.66 1.06
N PHE A 21 -5.05 -0.89 1.55
CA PHE A 21 -5.33 0.33 2.33
C PHE A 21 -6.11 1.36 1.51
N ALA A 22 -5.73 1.58 0.24
CA ALA A 22 -6.45 2.47 -0.66
C ALA A 22 -7.90 2.02 -0.86
N CYS A 23 -8.11 0.72 -1.13
CA CYS A 23 -9.44 0.15 -1.30
C CYS A 23 -10.29 0.28 -0.03
N LEU A 24 -9.75 -0.05 1.15
CA LEU A 24 -10.46 0.08 2.43
C LEU A 24 -10.82 1.54 2.74
N LEU A 25 -9.97 2.49 2.38
CA LEU A 25 -10.28 3.92 2.49
C LEU A 25 -11.50 4.28 1.63
N GLY A 26 -11.56 3.82 0.39
CA GLY A 26 -12.70 4.00 -0.51
C GLY A 26 -13.99 3.39 0.02
N VAL A 27 -13.93 2.17 0.57
CA VAL A 27 -15.05 1.50 1.25
C VAL A 27 -15.52 2.33 2.44
N GLY A 28 -14.60 2.78 3.29
CA GLY A 28 -14.90 3.60 4.46
C GLY A 28 -15.61 4.91 4.08
N ILE A 29 -15.21 5.54 2.98
CA ILE A 29 -15.89 6.72 2.43
C ILE A 29 -17.31 6.37 1.95
N ALA A 30 -17.49 5.24 1.24
CA ALA A 30 -18.80 4.78 0.77
C ALA A 30 -19.77 4.57 1.92
N ILE A 31 -19.35 3.85 2.96
CA ILE A 31 -20.16 3.58 4.15
C ILE A 31 -20.56 4.90 4.86
N GLN A 32 -19.60 5.80 5.05
CA GLN A 32 -19.84 7.07 5.74
C GLN A 32 -20.77 8.00 4.95
N LEU A 33 -20.69 8.00 3.62
CA LEU A 33 -21.60 8.80 2.78
C LEU A 33 -23.02 8.24 2.74
N ARG A 34 -23.20 6.94 3.00
CA ARG A 34 -24.50 6.27 2.98
C ARG A 34 -25.26 6.37 4.30
N THR A 35 -24.55 6.40 5.44
CA THR A 35 -25.15 6.32 6.78
C THR A 35 -25.74 7.61 7.30
N LYS A 36 -25.35 8.77 6.78
CA LYS A 36 -25.91 10.07 7.19
C LYS A 36 -25.88 11.07 6.03
N GLU A 37 -26.99 11.74 5.81
CA GLU A 37 -27.05 12.90 4.92
C GLU A 37 -26.04 13.98 5.37
N ASN A 38 -25.34 14.58 4.40
CA ASN A 38 -24.42 15.70 4.59
C ASN A 38 -23.08 15.43 5.33
N ARG A 39 -22.53 14.21 5.24
CA ARG A 39 -21.18 13.94 5.81
C ARG A 39 -19.99 14.42 4.96
N ARG A 40 -20.22 14.88 3.72
CA ARG A 40 -19.14 15.36 2.84
C ARG A 40 -18.27 16.45 3.45
N PRO A 41 -18.82 17.51 4.08
CA PRO A 41 -17.97 18.55 4.69
C PRO A 41 -17.08 17.99 5.82
N MET A 42 -17.60 17.04 6.60
CA MET A 42 -16.83 16.40 7.66
C MET A 42 -15.68 15.56 7.08
N LEU A 43 -15.97 14.76 6.04
CA LEU A 43 -14.94 13.97 5.34
C LEU A 43 -13.90 14.88 4.67
N PHE A 44 -14.35 15.97 4.02
CA PHE A 44 -13.44 16.95 3.44
C PHE A 44 -12.49 17.53 4.49
N ARG A 45 -13.02 17.99 5.64
CA ARG A 45 -12.18 18.50 6.74
C ARG A 45 -11.22 17.44 7.27
N ARG A 46 -11.67 16.19 7.42
CA ARG A 46 -10.81 15.07 7.87
C ARG A 46 -9.64 14.85 6.93
N TYR A 47 -9.88 14.75 5.62
CA TYR A 47 -8.82 14.52 4.65
C TYR A 47 -7.99 15.78 4.37
N ALA A 48 -8.57 16.97 4.49
CA ALA A 48 -7.82 18.22 4.43
C ALA A 48 -6.81 18.34 5.59
N TRP A 49 -7.18 17.90 6.81
CA TRP A 49 -6.23 17.82 7.93
C TRP A 49 -5.18 16.72 7.77
N LEU A 50 -5.49 15.67 7.01
CA LEU A 50 -4.52 14.63 6.73
C LEU A 50 -3.39 15.11 5.81
N VAL A 51 -3.62 16.14 4.97
CA VAL A 51 -2.59 16.72 4.10
C VAL A 51 -1.41 17.31 4.88
N PRO A 52 -1.57 18.26 5.82
CA PRO A 52 -0.44 18.76 6.59
C PRO A 52 0.22 17.68 7.45
N ILE A 53 -0.54 16.73 8.00
CA ILE A 53 0.04 15.60 8.75
C ILE A 53 0.90 14.75 7.83
N GLY A 54 0.41 14.36 6.66
CA GLY A 54 1.17 13.60 5.67
C GLY A 54 2.39 14.37 5.15
N LEU A 55 2.27 15.68 4.93
CA LEU A 55 3.38 16.51 4.50
C LEU A 55 4.51 16.55 5.56
N VAL A 56 4.16 16.77 6.82
CA VAL A 56 5.13 16.73 7.93
C VAL A 56 5.74 15.33 8.04
N HIS A 57 4.93 14.28 7.96
CA HIS A 57 5.41 12.90 8.02
C HIS A 57 6.37 12.58 6.86
N ALA A 58 6.01 12.93 5.61
CA ALA A 58 6.84 12.68 4.44
C ALA A 58 8.18 13.44 4.49
N LEU A 59 8.15 14.73 4.83
CA LEU A 59 9.35 15.56 4.85
C LEU A 59 10.21 15.32 6.09
N CYS A 60 9.59 15.18 7.28
CA CYS A 60 10.34 15.14 8.53
C CYS A 60 10.67 13.72 9.02
N LEU A 61 9.88 12.70 8.65
CA LEU A 61 10.05 11.36 9.21
C LEU A 61 10.44 10.31 8.18
N TRP A 62 9.62 10.10 7.13
CA TRP A 62 9.76 8.91 6.30
C TRP A 62 9.45 9.16 4.82
N ARG A 63 10.43 8.85 3.93
CA ARG A 63 10.30 9.01 2.47
C ARG A 63 9.14 8.20 1.87
N GLY A 64 8.82 7.04 2.43
CA GLY A 64 7.77 6.14 1.96
C GLY A 64 6.38 6.53 2.48
N ASP A 65 6.09 7.83 2.66
CA ASP A 65 4.79 8.28 3.16
C ASP A 65 3.67 7.93 2.19
N ILE A 66 2.61 7.35 2.76
CA ILE A 66 1.37 7.06 2.04
C ILE A 66 0.24 8.03 2.41
N LEU A 67 0.35 8.75 3.54
CA LEU A 67 -0.73 9.59 4.07
C LEU A 67 -1.03 10.75 3.14
N LEU A 68 0.00 11.40 2.62
CA LEU A 68 -0.16 12.56 1.74
C LEU A 68 -0.83 12.16 0.43
N VAL A 69 -0.36 11.07 -0.19
CA VAL A 69 -0.94 10.53 -1.44
C VAL A 69 -2.40 10.13 -1.21
N TYR A 70 -2.70 9.47 -0.08
CA TYR A 70 -4.06 9.06 0.27
C TYR A 70 -4.97 10.24 0.60
N ALA A 71 -4.45 11.28 1.24
CA ALA A 71 -5.19 12.49 1.52
C ALA A 71 -5.63 13.19 0.23
N PHE A 72 -4.72 13.39 -0.73
CA PHE A 72 -5.06 13.97 -2.03
C PHE A 72 -6.02 13.10 -2.83
N ALA A 73 -5.78 11.79 -2.87
CA ALA A 73 -6.68 10.86 -3.57
C ALA A 73 -8.08 10.83 -2.94
N ALA A 74 -8.19 10.87 -1.61
CA ALA A 74 -9.47 10.91 -0.91
C ALA A 74 -10.21 12.24 -1.13
N LEU A 75 -9.52 13.37 -1.12
CA LEU A 75 -10.10 14.67 -1.44
C LEU A 75 -10.64 14.70 -2.88
N ALA A 76 -9.84 14.21 -3.84
CA ALA A 76 -10.30 14.07 -5.23
C ALA A 76 -11.52 13.14 -5.33
N LEU A 77 -11.53 12.02 -4.59
CA LEU A 77 -12.66 11.09 -4.58
C LEU A 77 -13.96 11.76 -4.13
N LEU A 78 -13.91 12.67 -3.16
CA LEU A 78 -15.12 13.37 -2.69
C LEU A 78 -15.79 14.17 -3.83
N ALA A 79 -15.04 14.67 -4.81
CA ALA A 79 -15.61 15.29 -6.02
C ALA A 79 -16.31 14.27 -6.92
N PHE A 80 -15.77 13.04 -7.00
CA PHE A 80 -16.29 11.93 -7.79
C PHE A 80 -17.39 11.13 -7.08
N ALA A 81 -17.51 11.25 -5.76
CA ALA A 81 -18.39 10.41 -4.95
C ALA A 81 -19.89 10.60 -5.23
N LEU A 82 -20.31 11.61 -6.00
CA LEU A 82 -21.69 11.77 -6.46
C LEU A 82 -21.97 11.15 -7.83
N ARG A 83 -20.95 10.72 -8.53
CA ARG A 83 -21.09 10.10 -9.85
C ARG A 83 -21.74 8.72 -9.74
N THR A 84 -22.42 8.30 -10.79
CA THR A 84 -23.07 6.98 -10.84
C THR A 84 -22.03 5.86 -10.78
N SER A 85 -22.40 4.70 -10.22
CA SER A 85 -21.52 3.54 -10.15
C SER A 85 -21.06 3.06 -11.54
N ARG A 86 -21.93 3.21 -12.56
CA ARG A 86 -21.57 2.89 -13.96
C ARG A 86 -20.46 3.80 -14.49
N PHE A 87 -20.54 5.11 -14.20
CA PHE A 87 -19.48 6.07 -14.57
C PHE A 87 -18.17 5.73 -13.87
N LEU A 88 -18.20 5.52 -12.56
CA LEU A 88 -17.01 5.20 -11.76
C LEU A 88 -16.37 3.89 -12.21
N PHE A 89 -17.15 2.87 -12.53
CA PHE A 89 -16.65 1.60 -13.04
C PHE A 89 -15.92 1.79 -14.38
N ARG A 90 -16.53 2.51 -15.32
CA ARG A 90 -15.90 2.82 -16.62
C ARG A 90 -14.62 3.64 -16.42
N PHE A 91 -14.68 4.65 -15.58
CA PHE A 91 -13.54 5.50 -15.30
C PHE A 91 -12.36 4.71 -14.71
N VAL A 92 -12.59 3.89 -13.67
CA VAL A 92 -11.52 3.11 -13.06
C VAL A 92 -10.95 2.05 -14.01
N THR A 93 -11.80 1.44 -14.84
CA THR A 93 -11.36 0.49 -15.88
C THR A 93 -10.43 1.17 -16.89
N VAL A 94 -10.84 2.33 -17.43
CA VAL A 94 -10.00 3.11 -18.36
C VAL A 94 -8.71 3.56 -17.68
N LEU A 95 -8.80 4.06 -16.45
CA LEU A 95 -7.62 4.48 -15.69
C LEU A 95 -6.61 3.34 -15.52
N PHE A 96 -7.06 2.15 -15.10
CA PHE A 96 -6.16 0.99 -14.96
C PHE A 96 -5.60 0.51 -16.30
N LEU A 97 -6.38 0.53 -17.38
CA LEU A 97 -5.87 0.23 -18.71
C LEU A 97 -4.76 1.20 -19.14
N VAL A 98 -5.00 2.51 -18.96
CA VAL A 98 -4.00 3.55 -19.28
C VAL A 98 -2.73 3.36 -18.44
N LEU A 99 -2.88 3.16 -17.13
CA LEU A 99 -1.74 2.94 -16.24
C LEU A 99 -0.96 1.67 -16.61
N THR A 100 -1.66 0.57 -16.87
CA THR A 100 -1.03 -0.69 -17.30
C THR A 100 -0.27 -0.51 -18.62
N THR A 101 -0.89 0.17 -19.60
CA THR A 101 -0.24 0.45 -20.88
C THR A 101 0.99 1.37 -20.69
N PHE A 102 0.87 2.38 -19.86
CA PHE A 102 1.97 3.29 -19.55
C PHE A 102 3.14 2.57 -18.87
N PHE A 103 2.87 1.75 -17.85
CA PHE A 103 3.92 0.95 -17.19
C PHE A 103 4.54 -0.07 -18.14
N LEU A 104 3.73 -0.71 -18.99
CA LEU A 104 4.25 -1.63 -20.02
C LEU A 104 5.15 -0.87 -21.02
N PHE A 105 4.72 0.31 -21.46
CA PHE A 105 5.52 1.16 -22.33
C PHE A 105 6.85 1.55 -21.69
N LEU A 106 6.84 1.95 -20.40
CA LEU A 106 8.08 2.23 -19.66
C LEU A 106 9.01 1.03 -19.63
N VAL A 107 8.48 -0.16 -19.33
CA VAL A 107 9.24 -1.40 -19.31
C VAL A 107 9.91 -1.69 -20.66
N LEU A 108 9.17 -1.52 -21.75
CA LEU A 108 9.67 -1.78 -23.10
C LEU A 108 10.63 -0.68 -23.60
N SER A 109 10.49 0.56 -23.09
CA SER A 109 11.31 1.71 -23.54
C SER A 109 12.61 1.87 -22.79
N VAL A 110 12.68 1.45 -21.52
CA VAL A 110 13.89 1.63 -20.68
C VAL A 110 15.02 0.72 -21.15
N GLY A 111 14.73 -0.27 -22.06
CA GLY A 111 15.78 -1.16 -22.60
C GLY A 111 16.54 -1.85 -21.48
N ASP A 112 17.73 -2.29 -21.75
CA ASP A 112 18.59 -2.99 -20.83
C ASP A 112 18.62 -2.43 -19.39
N PRO A 113 18.70 -3.28 -18.38
CA PRO A 113 18.68 -2.85 -16.99
C PRO A 113 19.66 -1.71 -16.82
N VAL A 114 19.21 -0.64 -16.29
CA VAL A 114 20.09 0.24 -15.54
C VAL A 114 20.74 -0.70 -14.54
N GLY A 115 21.88 -1.22 -14.91
CA GLY A 115 22.68 -2.11 -14.06
C GLY A 115 22.69 -1.42 -12.73
N ALA A 116 22.23 -2.10 -11.70
CA ALA A 116 21.98 -1.51 -10.41
C ALA A 116 23.15 -0.58 -10.16
N ASN A 117 22.90 0.73 -10.17
CA ASN A 117 23.99 1.68 -10.05
C ASN A 117 24.43 1.56 -8.60
N TYR A 118 25.31 0.58 -8.36
CA TYR A 118 25.79 0.24 -7.01
C TYR A 118 26.30 1.47 -6.27
N THR A 119 26.80 2.48 -6.98
CA THR A 119 27.21 3.74 -6.38
C THR A 119 26.00 4.49 -5.76
N VAL A 120 24.88 4.59 -6.47
CA VAL A 120 23.65 5.20 -5.94
C VAL A 120 23.10 4.43 -4.74
N VAL A 121 23.12 3.09 -4.81
CA VAL A 121 22.68 2.26 -3.67
C VAL A 121 23.60 2.47 -2.46
N LEU A 122 24.91 2.50 -2.66
CA LEU A 122 25.88 2.75 -1.58
C LEU A 122 25.72 4.15 -1.00
N GLU A 123 25.53 5.17 -1.82
CA GLU A 123 25.26 6.55 -1.38
C GLU A 123 23.98 6.62 -0.54
N LEU A 124 22.91 5.95 -0.96
CA LEU A 124 21.67 5.87 -0.16
C LEU A 124 21.89 5.14 1.15
N VAL A 125 22.60 4.00 1.15
CA VAL A 125 22.91 3.26 2.37
C VAL A 125 23.75 4.14 3.32
N GLN A 126 24.73 4.85 2.82
CA GLN A 126 25.56 5.76 3.61
C GLN A 126 24.71 6.90 4.18
N LEU A 127 23.87 7.54 3.33
CA LEU A 127 22.96 8.61 3.75
C LEU A 127 22.05 8.17 4.89
N TYR A 128 21.38 7.01 4.75
CA TYR A 128 20.44 6.53 5.74
C TYR A 128 21.09 5.95 7.00
N SER A 129 22.29 5.35 6.89
CA SER A 129 22.98 4.70 8.02
C SER A 129 23.85 5.63 8.86
N SER A 130 24.33 6.74 8.29
CA SER A 130 25.28 7.64 8.96
C SER A 130 25.03 9.12 8.72
N GLY A 131 24.10 9.49 7.83
CA GLY A 131 23.72 10.88 7.56
C GLY A 131 23.05 11.55 8.76
N THR A 132 23.21 12.85 8.87
CA THR A 132 22.52 13.67 9.85
C THR A 132 21.03 13.82 9.46
N TYR A 133 20.22 14.27 10.41
CA TYR A 133 18.80 14.57 10.12
C TYR A 133 18.63 15.58 8.97
N PHE A 134 19.50 16.59 8.90
CA PHE A 134 19.43 17.62 7.84
C PHE A 134 19.85 17.09 6.47
N ASP A 135 20.80 16.14 6.41
CA ASP A 135 21.17 15.48 5.14
C ASP A 135 19.97 14.72 4.58
N LEU A 136 19.27 13.96 5.44
CA LEU A 136 18.07 13.25 5.03
C LEU A 136 16.93 14.21 4.65
N LEU A 137 16.75 15.30 5.36
CA LEU A 137 15.72 16.29 5.07
C LEU A 137 15.87 16.88 3.67
N SER A 138 17.11 17.17 3.24
CA SER A 138 17.40 17.69 1.90
C SER A 138 17.06 16.71 0.77
N ALA A 139 17.25 15.40 1.02
CA ALA A 139 16.96 14.35 0.06
C ALA A 139 15.44 14.03 -0.05
N ARG A 140 14.66 14.30 1.00
CA ARG A 140 13.23 13.91 1.07
C ARG A 140 12.31 14.69 0.15
N PHE A 141 12.66 15.92 -0.23
CA PHE A 141 11.80 16.70 -1.12
C PHE A 141 11.70 16.10 -2.54
N PRO A 142 12.80 15.77 -3.22
CA PRO A 142 12.76 15.02 -4.47
C PRO A 142 12.01 13.68 -4.34
N GLU A 143 12.28 12.93 -3.28
CA GLU A 143 11.62 11.63 -3.00
C GLU A 143 10.10 11.76 -2.83
N LEU A 144 9.64 12.86 -2.21
CA LEU A 144 8.22 13.17 -2.11
C LEU A 144 7.57 13.38 -3.49
N MET A 145 8.25 14.08 -4.39
CA MET A 145 7.75 14.29 -5.75
C MET A 145 7.65 12.97 -6.51
N GLU A 146 8.61 12.08 -6.35
CA GLU A 146 8.56 10.71 -6.90
C GLU A 146 7.37 9.93 -6.34
N GLY A 147 7.10 10.03 -5.03
CA GLY A 147 5.96 9.39 -4.38
C GLY A 147 4.60 9.82 -4.96
N LEU A 148 4.46 11.08 -5.37
CA LEU A 148 3.22 11.61 -5.95
C LEU A 148 2.90 11.01 -7.34
N ILE A 149 3.87 10.44 -8.04
CA ILE A 149 3.66 9.73 -9.32
C ILE A 149 2.68 8.56 -9.14
N PHE A 150 2.62 7.96 -7.94
CA PHE A 150 1.70 6.88 -7.63
C PHE A 150 0.26 7.34 -7.34
N LEU A 151 -0.01 8.64 -7.27
CA LEU A 151 -1.34 9.18 -7.00
C LEU A 151 -2.45 8.62 -7.91
N PRO A 152 -2.28 8.50 -9.24
CA PRO A 152 -3.31 7.92 -10.10
C PRO A 152 -3.61 6.43 -9.80
N VAL A 153 -2.59 5.66 -9.43
CA VAL A 153 -2.75 4.24 -9.03
C VAL A 153 -3.56 4.13 -7.75
N VAL A 154 -3.18 4.90 -6.73
CA VAL A 154 -3.88 4.97 -5.44
C VAL A 154 -5.32 5.44 -5.64
N PHE A 155 -5.54 6.47 -6.46
CA PHE A 155 -6.85 6.99 -6.78
C PHE A 155 -7.77 5.93 -7.42
N GLY A 156 -7.22 5.15 -8.36
CA GLY A 156 -7.94 4.01 -8.95
C GLY A 156 -8.40 2.99 -7.90
N TRP A 157 -7.53 2.62 -6.96
CA TRP A 157 -7.86 1.68 -5.89
C TRP A 157 -8.88 2.24 -4.90
N ILE A 158 -8.82 3.54 -4.59
CA ILE A 158 -9.83 4.19 -3.74
C ILE A 158 -11.20 4.21 -4.44
N ILE A 159 -11.27 4.50 -5.75
CA ILE A 159 -12.54 4.41 -6.52
C ILE A 159 -13.07 2.98 -6.54
N PHE A 160 -12.19 2.00 -6.75
CA PHE A 160 -12.58 0.58 -6.69
C PHE A 160 -13.19 0.23 -5.33
N GLY A 161 -12.55 0.67 -4.23
CA GLY A 161 -13.08 0.54 -2.88
C GLY A 161 -14.42 1.23 -2.67
N LEU A 162 -14.60 2.44 -3.20
CA LEU A 162 -15.89 3.14 -3.17
C LEU A 162 -17.00 2.30 -3.85
N LEU A 163 -16.68 1.66 -4.98
CA LEU A 163 -17.62 0.77 -5.68
C LEU A 163 -17.95 -0.46 -4.83
N LEU A 164 -16.97 -1.13 -4.25
CA LEU A 164 -17.19 -2.29 -3.36
C LEU A 164 -18.08 -1.91 -2.17
N GLY A 165 -17.83 -0.74 -1.55
CA GLY A 165 -18.65 -0.23 -0.45
C GLY A 165 -20.09 0.09 -0.88
N ARG A 166 -20.30 0.64 -2.08
CA ARG A 166 -21.64 0.89 -2.63
C ARG A 166 -22.42 -0.38 -2.89
N PHE A 167 -21.77 -1.44 -3.32
CA PHE A 167 -22.39 -2.75 -3.54
C PHE A 167 -22.61 -3.54 -2.24
N GLY A 168 -22.20 -3.00 -1.08
CA GLY A 168 -22.33 -3.68 0.21
C GLY A 168 -21.48 -4.94 0.34
N PHE A 169 -20.46 -5.09 -0.52
CA PHE A 169 -19.69 -6.33 -0.64
C PHE A 169 -18.94 -6.70 0.64
N LEU A 170 -18.49 -5.69 1.41
CA LEU A 170 -17.79 -5.86 2.68
C LEU A 170 -18.72 -5.86 3.91
N GLU A 171 -19.96 -5.37 3.77
CA GLU A 171 -20.89 -5.27 4.90
C GLU A 171 -21.64 -6.58 5.15
N VAL A 172 -21.91 -7.33 4.09
CA VAL A 172 -22.64 -8.60 4.16
C VAL A 172 -21.89 -9.69 3.36
N PRO A 173 -20.69 -10.06 3.80
CA PRO A 173 -19.87 -11.03 3.04
C PRO A 173 -20.55 -12.40 2.93
N VAL A 174 -21.43 -12.76 3.87
CA VAL A 174 -22.17 -14.03 3.85
C VAL A 174 -23.02 -14.20 2.57
N LEU A 175 -23.59 -13.13 2.05
CA LEU A 175 -24.38 -13.19 0.81
C LEU A 175 -23.53 -13.49 -0.44
N HIS A 176 -22.23 -13.30 -0.35
CA HIS A 176 -21.29 -13.44 -1.46
C HIS A 176 -20.32 -14.61 -1.32
N LEU A 177 -20.50 -15.46 -0.29
CA LEU A 177 -19.59 -16.55 0.03
C LEU A 177 -19.20 -17.46 -1.15
N PRO A 178 -20.13 -17.94 -2.01
CA PRO A 178 -19.75 -18.79 -3.15
C PRO A 178 -18.84 -18.06 -4.13
N ARG A 179 -19.14 -16.80 -4.43
CA ARG A 179 -18.31 -15.95 -5.34
C ARG A 179 -16.96 -15.64 -4.73
N LEU A 180 -16.93 -15.32 -3.43
CA LEU A 180 -15.68 -15.07 -2.70
C LEU A 180 -14.76 -16.28 -2.73
N ARG A 181 -15.30 -17.50 -2.48
CA ARG A 181 -14.53 -18.74 -2.56
C ARG A 181 -13.95 -18.96 -3.95
N GLN A 182 -14.75 -18.76 -5.00
CA GLN A 182 -14.28 -18.88 -6.38
C GLN A 182 -13.17 -17.87 -6.70
N LEU A 183 -13.35 -16.60 -6.30
CA LEU A 183 -12.34 -15.57 -6.49
C LEU A 183 -11.04 -15.91 -5.77
N VAL A 184 -11.09 -16.36 -4.51
CA VAL A 184 -9.90 -16.77 -3.76
C VAL A 184 -9.20 -17.95 -4.42
N LEU A 185 -9.95 -18.98 -4.84
CA LEU A 185 -9.39 -20.19 -5.47
C LEU A 185 -8.70 -19.90 -6.80
N ILE A 186 -9.09 -18.83 -7.50
CA ILE A 186 -8.47 -18.44 -8.79
C ILE A 186 -7.38 -17.40 -8.57
N LEU A 187 -7.68 -16.32 -7.84
CA LEU A 187 -6.78 -15.16 -7.77
C LEU A 187 -5.58 -15.41 -6.85
N LEU A 188 -5.77 -16.10 -5.73
CA LEU A 188 -4.67 -16.31 -4.78
C LEU A 188 -3.55 -17.22 -5.36
N PRO A 189 -3.84 -18.38 -5.96
CA PRO A 189 -2.80 -19.17 -6.61
C PRO A 189 -2.15 -18.44 -7.79
N ALA A 190 -2.93 -17.72 -8.60
CA ALA A 190 -2.41 -16.91 -9.70
C ALA A 190 -1.47 -15.81 -9.19
N ALA A 191 -1.86 -15.08 -8.15
CA ALA A 191 -1.04 -14.03 -7.56
C ALA A 191 0.28 -14.58 -6.99
N ILE A 192 0.20 -15.70 -6.24
CA ILE A 192 1.40 -16.35 -5.69
C ILE A 192 2.30 -16.84 -6.84
N LEU A 193 1.73 -17.46 -7.87
CA LEU A 193 2.50 -17.92 -9.03
C LEU A 193 3.23 -16.76 -9.72
N PHE A 194 2.55 -15.65 -10.00
CA PHE A 194 3.16 -14.47 -10.62
C PHE A 194 4.24 -13.86 -9.72
N LYS A 195 4.02 -13.77 -8.42
CA LYS A 195 5.02 -13.28 -7.46
C LYS A 195 6.20 -14.22 -7.32
N ALA A 196 5.97 -15.53 -7.32
CA ALA A 196 7.05 -16.52 -7.28
C ALA A 196 7.87 -16.52 -8.58
N LEU A 197 7.22 -16.47 -9.75
CA LEU A 197 7.90 -16.32 -11.04
C LEU A 197 8.77 -15.06 -11.07
N TYR A 198 8.23 -13.92 -10.57
CA TYR A 198 9.03 -12.71 -10.43
C TYR A 198 10.22 -12.93 -9.50
N GLY A 199 10.02 -13.55 -8.34
CA GLY A 199 11.08 -13.82 -7.37
C GLY A 199 12.18 -14.77 -7.87
N PHE A 200 11.83 -15.74 -8.72
CA PHE A 200 12.79 -16.75 -9.22
C PHE A 200 13.41 -16.41 -10.58
N LEU A 201 12.64 -15.81 -11.50
CA LEU A 201 13.07 -15.64 -12.88
C LEU A 201 13.60 -14.24 -13.19
N LEU A 202 13.26 -13.24 -12.39
CA LEU A 202 13.45 -11.83 -12.75
C LEU A 202 14.35 -11.07 -11.78
N LEU A 203 15.05 -11.76 -10.86
CA LEU A 203 16.00 -11.12 -9.94
C LEU A 203 17.11 -10.34 -10.68
N ASP A 204 17.41 -10.73 -11.91
CA ASP A 204 18.44 -10.11 -12.75
C ASP A 204 17.86 -9.25 -13.89
N TRP A 205 16.53 -9.14 -14.01
CA TRP A 205 15.90 -8.43 -15.10
C TRP A 205 15.45 -7.01 -14.67
N THR A 206 15.27 -6.15 -15.64
CA THR A 206 15.09 -4.71 -15.52
C THR A 206 14.25 -4.22 -14.34
N VAL A 207 14.69 -3.14 -13.69
CA VAL A 207 13.95 -2.42 -12.64
C VAL A 207 12.49 -2.13 -13.07
N GLY A 208 12.27 -1.80 -14.34
CA GLY A 208 10.93 -1.56 -14.88
C GLY A 208 10.00 -2.77 -14.83
N LEU A 209 10.48 -3.98 -15.19
CA LEU A 209 9.69 -5.22 -15.04
C LEU A 209 9.37 -5.50 -13.58
N GLY A 210 10.34 -5.29 -12.68
CA GLY A 210 10.13 -5.42 -11.25
C GLY A 210 9.02 -4.52 -10.73
N LEU A 211 9.05 -3.26 -11.08
CA LEU A 211 8.02 -2.28 -10.71
C LEU A 211 6.66 -2.64 -11.33
N PHE A 212 6.62 -3.04 -12.59
CA PHE A 212 5.38 -3.46 -13.27
C PHE A 212 4.75 -4.67 -12.57
N PHE A 213 5.53 -5.73 -12.32
CA PHE A 213 4.98 -6.92 -11.67
C PHE A 213 4.61 -6.67 -10.22
N THR A 214 5.42 -5.96 -9.47
CA THR A 214 5.19 -5.73 -8.04
C THR A 214 4.05 -4.75 -7.79
N TYR A 215 4.06 -3.61 -8.45
CA TYR A 215 3.11 -2.52 -8.15
C TYR A 215 1.99 -2.39 -9.18
N GLY A 216 2.21 -2.82 -10.42
CA GLY A 216 1.22 -2.73 -11.50
C GLY A 216 0.26 -3.91 -11.56
N PHE A 217 0.71 -5.13 -11.22
CA PHE A 217 -0.09 -6.32 -11.46
C PHE A 217 -0.11 -7.32 -10.28
N ALA A 218 1.02 -7.99 -9.99
CA ALA A 218 1.03 -9.14 -9.08
C ALA A 218 0.78 -8.75 -7.62
N GLY A 219 1.35 -7.64 -7.16
CA GLY A 219 1.11 -7.11 -5.81
C GLY A 219 -0.36 -6.74 -5.59
N PRO A 220 -0.99 -5.91 -6.44
CA PRO A 220 -2.42 -5.64 -6.38
C PRO A 220 -3.32 -6.88 -6.43
N LEU A 221 -2.97 -7.86 -7.26
CA LEU A 221 -3.71 -9.12 -7.34
C LEU A 221 -3.62 -9.92 -6.03
N LEU A 222 -2.43 -9.95 -5.43
CA LEU A 222 -2.21 -10.57 -4.12
C LEU A 222 -2.98 -9.83 -3.02
N GLY A 223 -2.96 -8.49 -3.03
CA GLY A 223 -3.71 -7.66 -2.10
C GLY A 223 -5.22 -7.89 -2.17
N ALA A 224 -5.78 -7.95 -3.38
CA ALA A 224 -7.19 -8.29 -3.59
C ALA A 224 -7.51 -9.70 -3.05
N SER A 225 -6.61 -10.66 -3.29
CA SER A 225 -6.75 -12.03 -2.80
C SER A 225 -6.77 -12.07 -1.26
N TYR A 226 -5.87 -11.36 -0.60
CA TYR A 226 -5.85 -11.25 0.87
C TYR A 226 -7.14 -10.64 1.42
N MET A 227 -7.65 -9.60 0.76
CA MET A 227 -8.90 -8.98 1.15
C MET A 227 -10.07 -9.96 1.06
N PHE A 228 -10.16 -10.77 -0.01
CA PHE A 228 -11.19 -11.78 -0.15
C PHE A 228 -11.03 -12.94 0.84
N VAL A 229 -9.81 -13.39 1.12
CA VAL A 229 -9.53 -14.38 2.18
C VAL A 229 -9.99 -13.84 3.53
N PHE A 230 -9.63 -12.61 3.87
CA PHE A 230 -10.05 -11.97 5.12
C PHE A 230 -11.58 -11.91 5.24
N MET A 231 -12.27 -11.54 4.15
CA MET A 231 -13.74 -11.53 4.11
C MET A 231 -14.35 -12.91 4.35
N LEU A 232 -13.76 -13.99 3.79
CA LEU A 232 -14.20 -15.37 4.07
C LEU A 232 -14.02 -15.74 5.53
N VAL A 233 -12.90 -15.32 6.13
CA VAL A 233 -12.61 -15.59 7.55
C VAL A 233 -13.58 -14.84 8.46
N VAL A 234 -13.82 -13.56 8.18
CA VAL A 234 -14.75 -12.72 8.96
C VAL A 234 -16.21 -13.18 8.80
N ALA A 235 -16.57 -13.80 7.68
CA ALA A 235 -17.89 -14.37 7.47
C ALA A 235 -18.12 -15.70 8.22
N SER A 236 -17.09 -16.24 8.88
CA SER A 236 -17.22 -17.48 9.66
C SER A 236 -17.90 -17.24 11.00
N PRO A 237 -18.67 -18.23 11.54
CA PRO A 237 -19.30 -18.11 12.86
C PRO A 237 -18.28 -17.82 13.96
N GLY A 238 -18.59 -16.89 14.85
CA GLY A 238 -17.73 -16.49 15.97
C GLY A 238 -16.51 -15.63 15.57
N ALA A 239 -16.44 -15.16 14.34
CA ALA A 239 -15.38 -14.26 13.90
C ALA A 239 -15.44 -12.92 14.64
N GLU A 240 -16.63 -12.41 14.94
CA GLU A 240 -16.80 -11.13 15.63
C GLU A 240 -16.02 -11.10 16.95
N ASP A 241 -16.10 -12.15 17.77
CA ASP A 241 -15.40 -12.22 19.04
C ASP A 241 -13.87 -12.40 18.87
N ARG A 242 -13.47 -13.21 17.89
CA ARG A 242 -12.05 -13.50 17.63
C ARG A 242 -11.26 -12.28 17.14
N PHE A 243 -11.91 -11.40 16.39
CA PHE A 243 -11.25 -10.22 15.79
C PHE A 243 -11.42 -8.94 16.59
N VAL A 244 -12.00 -8.96 17.79
CA VAL A 244 -12.12 -7.78 18.68
C VAL A 244 -10.75 -7.12 18.92
N PRO A 245 -9.66 -7.84 19.27
CA PRO A 245 -8.35 -7.19 19.46
C PRO A 245 -7.84 -6.52 18.18
N LEU A 246 -7.95 -7.21 17.05
CA LEU A 246 -7.51 -6.67 15.74
C LEU A 246 -8.34 -5.44 15.32
N ALA A 247 -9.64 -5.46 15.61
CA ALA A 247 -10.50 -4.30 15.39
C ALA A 247 -10.12 -3.11 16.28
N ALA A 248 -9.60 -3.36 17.50
CA ALA A 248 -9.07 -2.30 18.36
C ALA A 248 -7.83 -1.64 17.76
N VAL A 249 -6.86 -2.45 17.29
CA VAL A 249 -5.68 -1.97 16.56
C VAL A 249 -6.09 -1.15 15.32
N GLY A 250 -7.07 -1.64 14.56
CA GLY A 250 -7.57 -0.94 13.37
C GLY A 250 -8.20 0.42 13.65
N ARG A 251 -8.84 0.61 14.81
CA ARG A 251 -9.35 1.94 15.22
C ARG A 251 -8.25 2.96 15.48
N MET A 252 -7.05 2.50 15.81
CA MET A 252 -5.86 3.32 16.08
C MET A 252 -4.88 3.34 14.91
N ALA A 253 -5.32 2.94 13.70
CA ALA A 253 -4.45 2.71 12.55
C ALA A 253 -3.50 3.89 12.23
N LEU A 254 -3.99 5.15 12.27
CA LEU A 254 -3.15 6.32 12.03
C LEU A 254 -2.09 6.50 13.13
N SER A 255 -2.48 6.39 14.39
CA SER A 255 -1.55 6.52 15.52
C SER A 255 -0.49 5.43 15.49
N ASN A 256 -0.90 4.19 15.22
CA ASN A 256 0.01 3.06 15.10
C ASN A 256 0.98 3.25 13.93
N TYR A 257 0.51 3.71 12.77
CA TYR A 257 1.35 4.01 11.62
C TYR A 257 2.42 5.07 11.94
N LEU A 258 2.04 6.17 12.57
CA LEU A 258 2.98 7.22 12.99
C LEU A 258 3.98 6.71 14.04
N ALA A 259 3.51 5.92 15.00
CA ALA A 259 4.37 5.32 16.02
C ALA A 259 5.36 4.32 15.42
N GLN A 260 4.91 3.45 14.51
CA GLN A 260 5.78 2.53 13.77
C GLN A 260 6.87 3.27 13.01
N THR A 261 6.52 4.35 12.33
CA THR A 261 7.50 5.16 11.62
C THR A 261 8.53 5.76 12.60
N LEU A 262 8.09 6.34 13.71
CA LEU A 262 8.99 6.91 14.72
C LEU A 262 9.96 5.87 15.26
N ILE A 263 9.46 4.69 15.61
CA ILE A 263 10.29 3.58 16.10
C ILE A 263 11.26 3.13 15.01
N ALA A 264 10.79 2.93 13.78
CA ALA A 264 11.60 2.48 12.66
C ALA A 264 12.73 3.47 12.34
N VAL A 265 12.43 4.78 12.23
CA VAL A 265 13.48 5.76 11.93
C VAL A 265 14.49 5.89 13.06
N THR A 266 14.06 5.73 14.33
CA THR A 266 14.96 5.71 15.46
C THR A 266 15.89 4.49 15.44
N ILE A 267 15.42 3.33 15.01
CA ILE A 267 16.23 2.13 14.94
C ILE A 267 17.17 2.19 13.72
N PHE A 268 16.66 2.55 12.56
CA PHE A 268 17.39 2.37 11.31
C PHE A 268 18.24 3.56 10.90
N HIS A 269 17.81 4.80 11.13
CA HIS A 269 18.50 5.98 10.61
C HIS A 269 19.74 6.35 11.41
N GLY A 270 20.72 7.02 10.76
CA GLY A 270 22.00 7.42 11.34
C GLY A 270 21.89 8.39 12.51
N TYR A 271 20.86 9.22 12.53
CA TYR A 271 20.56 10.10 13.66
C TYR A 271 19.89 9.38 14.86
N GLY A 272 19.56 8.08 14.71
CA GLY A 272 19.12 7.19 15.78
C GLY A 272 20.19 6.14 16.08
N LEU A 273 19.83 4.85 15.98
CA LEU A 273 20.76 3.75 16.24
C LEU A 273 21.60 3.36 15.00
N GLY A 274 21.24 3.82 13.79
CA GLY A 274 22.02 3.67 12.57
C GLY A 274 22.14 2.23 12.07
N PHE A 275 21.11 1.39 12.25
CA PHE A 275 21.13 0.00 11.77
C PHE A 275 20.79 -0.18 10.29
N TYR A 276 20.51 0.90 9.52
CA TYR A 276 20.22 0.81 8.11
C TYR A 276 21.39 0.17 7.34
N GLY A 277 21.10 -0.88 6.58
CA GLY A 277 22.10 -1.64 5.83
C GLY A 277 23.05 -2.49 6.67
N LYS A 278 22.94 -2.46 8.01
CA LYS A 278 23.81 -3.23 8.94
C LYS A 278 23.18 -4.51 9.46
N ILE A 279 21.87 -4.64 9.35
CA ILE A 279 21.14 -5.84 9.73
C ILE A 279 20.49 -6.47 8.51
N GLY A 280 20.43 -7.80 8.51
CA GLY A 280 19.83 -8.57 7.43
C GLY A 280 18.30 -8.54 7.43
N PRO A 281 17.67 -8.97 6.33
CA PRO A 281 16.21 -9.03 6.18
C PRO A 281 15.50 -9.86 7.25
N ALA A 282 16.09 -10.95 7.73
CA ALA A 282 15.51 -11.79 8.77
C ALA A 282 15.33 -11.05 10.10
N LEU A 283 16.37 -10.33 10.56
CA LEU A 283 16.30 -9.54 11.77
C LEU A 283 15.38 -8.33 11.59
N GLY A 284 15.38 -7.69 10.40
CA GLY A 284 14.45 -6.62 10.06
C GLY A 284 12.98 -7.07 10.15
N LEU A 285 12.68 -8.27 9.63
CA LEU A 285 11.35 -8.86 9.74
C LEU A 285 10.96 -9.14 11.18
N LEU A 286 11.87 -9.68 11.99
CA LEU A 286 11.63 -9.94 13.41
C LEU A 286 11.34 -8.63 14.17
N ILE A 287 12.12 -7.58 13.95
CA ILE A 287 11.88 -6.24 14.54
C ILE A 287 10.47 -5.75 14.17
N THR A 288 10.08 -5.88 12.90
CA THR A 288 8.74 -5.47 12.44
C THR A 288 7.63 -6.22 13.16
N LEU A 289 7.76 -7.55 13.33
CA LEU A 289 6.80 -8.37 14.06
C LEU A 289 6.73 -7.99 15.55
N VAL A 290 7.85 -7.70 16.17
CA VAL A 290 7.90 -7.25 17.58
C VAL A 290 7.20 -5.90 17.73
N ILE A 291 7.47 -4.93 16.84
CA ILE A 291 6.80 -3.62 16.86
C ILE A 291 5.28 -3.80 16.73
N PHE A 292 4.83 -4.64 15.80
CA PHE A 292 3.41 -4.92 15.61
C PHE A 292 2.77 -5.60 16.84
N ALA A 293 3.47 -6.54 17.47
CA ALA A 293 2.96 -7.25 18.64
C ALA A 293 2.84 -6.36 19.89
N LEU A 294 3.63 -5.29 19.98
CA LEU A 294 3.60 -4.32 21.09
C LEU A 294 2.49 -3.25 20.94
N GLN A 295 1.83 -3.16 19.79
CA GLN A 295 0.76 -2.21 19.46
C GLN A 295 -0.63 -2.81 19.63
#